data_e955420fbe0f418f99e0c42082bb0552
#
_entry.id   e955420fbe0f418f99e0c42082bb0552
#
_cell.length_a   1.000
_cell.length_b   1.000
_cell.length_c   1.000
_cell.angle_alpha   90.00
_cell.angle_beta   90.00
_cell.angle_gamma   90.00
#
_symmetry.space_group_name_H-M   'P 1'
#
loop_
_entity.id
_entity.type
_entity.pdbx_description
1 polymer ?
#
loop_
_entity_poly.entity_id
_entity_poly.type
_entity_poly.pdbx_seq_one_letter_code
_entity_poly.pdbx_strand_id
1 'polypeptide(L)'
;MITKFYEKILPTKGNKYCVAWTSGKGMNHEWVDYIKDIEPTIKNLQSKNKDINIYVAMSSFEGQSRLAKHATYRKSLFVDLDVGKDKAESGKGYATKEEAEKALDDFVEKTLLPPVIKLDSGNGIHGYWPLQEELTIKEWEPYAEKFFNFCL
;
A
#
# COMPACT_ATOMS: atom_id res chain seq x y z
N MET A 1 11.26 12.31 3.45
CA MET A 1 11.69 10.99 2.99
C MET A 1 10.53 10.06 2.63
N ILE A 2 9.55 9.89 3.52
CA ILE A 2 8.31 9.15 3.24
C ILE A 2 7.51 9.78 2.09
N THR A 3 7.51 11.10 1.97
CA THR A 3 6.84 11.82 0.88
C THR A 3 7.34 11.36 -0.50
N LYS A 4 8.64 11.19 -0.67
CA LYS A 4 9.22 10.70 -1.94
C LYS A 4 8.75 9.29 -2.29
N PHE A 5 8.57 8.43 -1.28
CA PHE A 5 8.01 7.10 -1.48
C PHE A 5 6.58 7.19 -2.00
N TYR A 6 5.72 7.98 -1.36
CA TYR A 6 4.34 8.14 -1.81
C TYR A 6 4.24 8.80 -3.19
N GLU A 7 5.12 9.72 -3.52
CA GLU A 7 5.20 10.32 -4.86
C GLU A 7 5.48 9.28 -5.95
N LYS A 8 6.23 8.23 -5.63
CA LYS A 8 6.52 7.15 -6.57
C LYS A 8 5.34 6.21 -6.78
N ILE A 9 4.58 5.90 -5.74
CA ILE A 9 3.57 4.84 -5.77
C ILE A 9 2.13 5.33 -5.91
N LEU A 10 1.84 6.59 -5.57
CA LEU A 10 0.48 7.15 -5.65
C LEU A 10 0.27 7.96 -6.92
N PRO A 11 -0.95 7.95 -7.46
CA PRO A 11 -1.28 8.79 -8.61
C PRO A 11 -1.30 10.27 -8.22
N THR A 12 -0.92 11.15 -9.16
CA THR A 12 -1.04 12.61 -8.99
C THR A 12 -2.41 13.12 -9.42
N LYS A 13 -3.11 12.35 -10.26
CA LYS A 13 -4.46 12.66 -10.70
C LYS A 13 -5.48 12.24 -9.63
N GLY A 14 -6.56 12.98 -9.54
CA GLY A 14 -7.62 12.77 -8.56
C GLY A 14 -7.66 13.94 -7.57
N ASN A 15 -8.65 13.94 -6.70
CA ASN A 15 -8.92 15.10 -5.84
C ASN A 15 -8.43 14.95 -4.41
N LYS A 16 -8.48 13.73 -3.87
CA LYS A 16 -8.21 13.46 -2.46
C LYS A 16 -7.40 12.20 -2.26
N TYR A 17 -6.63 12.20 -1.18
CA TYR A 17 -5.92 11.02 -0.67
C TYR A 17 -6.42 10.70 0.73
N CYS A 18 -6.44 9.42 1.09
CA CYS A 18 -6.96 8.95 2.36
C CYS A 18 -5.85 8.38 3.24
N VAL A 19 -5.73 8.91 4.44
CA VAL A 19 -4.95 8.34 5.53
C VAL A 19 -5.94 7.75 6.53
N ALA A 20 -6.05 6.44 6.57
CA ALA A 20 -6.95 5.75 7.47
C ALA A 20 -6.21 5.35 8.75
N TRP A 21 -6.90 5.34 9.88
CA TRP A 21 -6.29 4.92 11.14
C TRP A 21 -7.31 4.29 12.08
N THR A 22 -6.81 3.44 12.97
CA THR A 22 -7.65 2.78 13.97
C THR A 22 -6.89 2.61 15.28
N SER A 23 -7.61 2.80 16.38
CA SER A 23 -7.17 2.44 17.73
C SER A 23 -7.81 1.14 18.23
N GLY A 24 -8.42 0.36 17.33
CA GLY A 24 -9.16 -0.86 17.66
C GLY A 24 -10.67 -0.66 17.79
N LYS A 25 -11.17 0.56 17.64
CA LYS A 25 -12.59 0.91 17.76
C LYS A 25 -13.22 1.39 16.46
N GLY A 26 -12.87 0.75 15.35
CA GLY A 26 -13.33 1.15 14.04
C GLY A 26 -12.32 2.01 13.29
N MET A 27 -12.57 2.23 12.02
CA MET A 27 -11.67 2.94 11.13
C MET A 27 -12.03 4.41 11.01
N ASN A 28 -11.06 5.27 11.20
CA ASN A 28 -11.17 6.71 11.00
C ASN A 28 -10.42 7.11 9.74
N HIS A 29 -10.79 8.23 9.15
CA HIS A 29 -10.20 8.70 7.88
C HIS A 29 -9.83 10.16 7.98
N GLU A 30 -8.58 10.46 7.57
CA GLU A 30 -8.12 11.82 7.33
C GLU A 30 -7.94 12.00 5.82
N TRP A 31 -8.39 13.14 5.32
CA TRP A 31 -8.37 13.42 3.89
C TRP A 31 -7.46 14.59 3.59
N VAL A 32 -6.59 14.42 2.61
CA VAL A 32 -5.66 15.46 2.17
C VAL A 32 -5.76 15.67 0.65
N ASP A 33 -5.45 16.87 0.21
CA ASP A 33 -5.56 17.25 -1.21
C ASP A 33 -4.28 16.93 -2.00
N TYR A 34 -3.15 16.84 -1.31
CA TYR A 34 -1.84 16.66 -1.95
C TYR A 34 -1.04 15.56 -1.29
N ILE A 35 -0.25 14.83 -2.09
CA ILE A 35 0.63 13.76 -1.59
C ILE A 35 1.59 14.30 -0.53
N LYS A 36 2.10 15.51 -0.69
CA LYS A 36 3.01 16.15 0.30
C LYS A 36 2.40 16.30 1.70
N ASP A 37 1.08 16.27 1.82
CA ASP A 37 0.39 16.44 3.10
C ASP A 37 0.17 15.12 3.83
N ILE A 38 0.46 13.98 3.21
CA ILE A 38 0.32 12.64 3.81
C ILE A 38 1.27 12.48 5.01
N GLU A 39 2.55 12.76 4.82
CA GLU A 39 3.56 12.60 5.89
C GLU A 39 3.28 13.48 7.11
N PRO A 40 2.98 14.78 6.96
CA PRO A 40 2.59 15.62 8.11
C PRO A 40 1.33 15.09 8.82
N THR A 41 0.36 14.56 8.09
CA THR A 41 -0.85 13.97 8.66
C THR A 41 -0.51 12.73 9.49
N ILE A 42 0.33 11.84 8.99
CA ILE A 42 0.80 10.65 9.71
C ILE A 42 1.50 11.06 11.01
N LYS A 43 2.43 12.01 10.94
CA LYS A 43 3.18 12.51 12.12
C LYS A 43 2.26 13.11 13.16
N ASN A 44 1.26 13.87 12.73
CA ASN A 44 0.28 14.46 13.64
C ASN A 44 -0.56 13.38 14.34
N LEU A 45 -1.02 12.37 13.62
CA LEU A 45 -1.76 11.25 14.20
C LEU A 45 -0.93 10.47 15.21
N GLN A 46 0.34 10.18 14.88
CA GLN A 46 1.26 9.48 15.77
C GLN A 46 1.59 10.27 17.04
N SER A 47 1.63 11.60 16.94
CA SER A 47 1.89 12.47 18.10
C SER A 47 0.73 12.48 19.09
N LYS A 48 -0.49 12.30 18.60
CA LYS A 48 -1.71 12.32 19.43
C LYS A 48 -1.98 10.98 20.11
N ASN A 49 -1.62 9.87 19.46
CA ASN A 49 -1.88 8.53 19.97
C ASN A 49 -0.82 7.56 19.44
N LYS A 50 -0.05 6.95 20.36
CA LYS A 50 1.03 6.03 20.01
C LYS A 50 0.54 4.63 19.64
N ASP A 51 -0.68 4.26 20.03
CA ASP A 51 -1.24 2.92 19.88
C ASP A 51 -2.22 2.84 18.71
N ILE A 52 -1.92 3.51 17.61
CA ILE A 52 -2.77 3.47 16.42
C ILE A 52 -2.04 2.77 15.26
N ASN A 53 -2.83 2.10 14.43
CA ASN A 53 -2.38 1.61 13.13
C ASN A 53 -2.81 2.60 12.05
N ILE A 54 -1.88 2.94 11.17
CA ILE A 54 -2.10 3.91 10.10
C ILE A 54 -1.94 3.22 8.76
N TYR A 55 -2.87 3.49 7.85
CA TYR A 55 -2.90 2.94 6.50
C TYR A 55 -3.07 4.08 5.49
N VAL A 56 -2.32 4.03 4.40
CA VAL A 56 -2.49 4.97 3.30
C VAL A 56 -3.14 4.23 2.14
N ALA A 57 -4.30 4.71 1.70
CA ALA A 57 -4.97 4.11 0.56
C ALA A 57 -4.16 4.30 -0.73
N MET A 58 -4.09 3.26 -1.54
CA MET A 58 -3.27 3.23 -2.77
C MET A 58 -3.94 3.90 -3.97
N SER A 59 -5.14 4.45 -3.79
CA SER A 59 -5.89 5.18 -4.81
C SER A 59 -6.01 6.64 -4.44
N SER A 60 -6.23 7.50 -5.44
CA SER A 60 -6.87 8.79 -5.22
C SER A 60 -8.39 8.62 -5.27
N PHE A 61 -9.12 9.58 -4.75
CA PHE A 61 -10.57 9.55 -4.62
C PHE A 61 -11.19 10.85 -5.13
N GLU A 62 -12.45 10.78 -5.57
CA GLU A 62 -13.16 11.97 -6.04
C GLU A 62 -13.61 12.91 -4.92
N GLY A 63 -13.77 12.38 -3.69
CA GLY A 63 -14.21 13.13 -2.52
C GLY A 63 -13.80 12.43 -1.25
N GLN A 64 -14.40 12.78 -0.14
CA GLN A 64 -14.11 12.24 1.19
C GLN A 64 -14.88 10.94 1.48
N SER A 65 -14.78 9.98 0.58
CA SER A 65 -15.37 8.65 0.73
C SER A 65 -14.40 7.60 0.22
N ARG A 66 -14.08 6.61 1.06
CA ARG A 66 -13.16 5.51 0.72
C ARG A 66 -13.87 4.31 0.08
N LEU A 67 -15.14 4.42 -0.24
CA LEU A 67 -15.85 3.37 -0.98
C LEU A 67 -15.20 3.14 -2.35
N ALA A 68 -15.14 1.89 -2.77
CA ALA A 68 -14.48 1.51 -4.03
C ALA A 68 -15.02 2.29 -5.24
N LYS A 69 -16.31 2.57 -5.28
CA LYS A 69 -16.94 3.35 -6.34
C LYS A 69 -16.46 4.79 -6.45
N HIS A 70 -15.84 5.33 -5.38
CA HIS A 70 -15.31 6.70 -5.35
C HIS A 70 -13.80 6.77 -5.59
N ALA A 71 -13.13 5.63 -5.70
CA ALA A 71 -11.72 5.57 -6.09
C ALA A 71 -11.60 5.98 -7.57
N THR A 72 -10.61 6.82 -7.89
CA THR A 72 -10.46 7.39 -9.24
C THR A 72 -9.26 6.84 -9.99
N TYR A 73 -8.07 6.93 -9.43
CA TYR A 73 -6.82 6.53 -10.11
C TYR A 73 -5.97 5.64 -9.21
N ARG A 74 -5.16 4.80 -9.85
CA ARG A 74 -4.07 4.04 -9.23
C ARG A 74 -2.83 4.08 -10.12
N LYS A 75 -1.68 3.92 -9.50
CA LYS A 75 -0.40 3.96 -10.20
C LYS A 75 0.43 2.70 -9.97
N SER A 76 0.12 1.90 -8.97
CA SER A 76 1.00 0.79 -8.57
C SER A 76 0.28 -0.54 -8.43
N LEU A 77 1.03 -1.60 -8.71
CA LEU A 77 0.72 -2.95 -8.23
C LEU A 77 1.44 -3.14 -6.90
N PHE A 78 0.88 -3.91 -5.99
CA PHE A 78 1.46 -4.10 -4.67
C PHE A 78 1.08 -5.44 -4.04
N VAL A 79 1.94 -5.91 -3.13
CA VAL A 79 1.70 -7.09 -2.30
C VAL A 79 2.01 -6.76 -0.85
N ASP A 80 1.35 -7.46 0.05
CA ASP A 80 1.61 -7.41 1.49
C ASP A 80 1.98 -8.81 1.97
N LEU A 81 3.20 -8.95 2.48
CA LEU A 81 3.71 -10.22 3.00
C LEU A 81 3.72 -10.15 4.53
N ASP A 82 2.77 -10.83 5.14
CA ASP A 82 2.66 -10.92 6.60
C ASP A 82 3.85 -11.68 7.19
N VAL A 83 4.36 -11.19 8.30
CA VAL A 83 5.47 -11.81 9.04
C VAL A 83 5.04 -12.05 10.50
N GLY A 84 5.41 -13.20 11.02
CA GLY A 84 5.18 -13.60 12.40
C GLY A 84 5.08 -15.11 12.53
N LYS A 85 5.38 -15.61 13.71
CA LYS A 85 5.35 -17.04 13.99
C LYS A 85 3.98 -17.65 13.72
N ASP A 86 2.93 -16.99 14.21
CA ASP A 86 1.56 -17.45 14.04
C ASP A 86 1.13 -17.44 12.56
N LYS A 87 1.62 -16.47 11.79
CA LYS A 87 1.37 -16.36 10.36
C LYS A 87 2.03 -17.49 9.59
N ALA A 88 3.28 -17.82 9.94
CA ALA A 88 4.01 -18.93 9.32
C ALA A 88 3.36 -20.26 9.65
N GLU A 89 3.00 -20.51 10.91
CA GLU A 89 2.36 -21.75 11.36
C GLU A 89 0.99 -21.98 10.70
N SER A 90 0.23 -20.92 10.42
CA SER A 90 -1.06 -21.01 9.75
C SER A 90 -0.97 -21.05 8.22
N GLY A 91 0.24 -20.96 7.65
CA GLY A 91 0.46 -20.91 6.19
C GLY A 91 0.03 -19.60 5.53
N LYS A 92 -0.16 -18.53 6.32
CA LYS A 92 -0.64 -17.22 5.84
C LYS A 92 0.46 -16.19 5.72
N GLY A 93 1.70 -16.53 6.02
CA GLY A 93 2.81 -15.60 5.96
C GLY A 93 4.15 -16.26 6.24
N TYR A 94 5.13 -15.45 6.58
CA TYR A 94 6.52 -15.85 6.77
C TYR A 94 6.92 -15.71 8.24
N ALA A 95 7.88 -16.54 8.68
CA ALA A 95 8.34 -16.50 10.07
C ALA A 95 9.16 -15.24 10.36
N THR A 96 9.98 -14.81 9.39
CA THR A 96 10.88 -13.66 9.53
C THR A 96 10.76 -12.70 8.34
N LYS A 97 11.18 -11.44 8.55
CA LYS A 97 11.23 -10.44 7.47
C LYS A 97 12.22 -10.84 6.38
N GLU A 98 13.34 -11.46 6.76
CA GLU A 98 14.35 -11.94 5.82
C GLU A 98 13.78 -13.02 4.88
N GLU A 99 12.96 -13.93 5.40
CA GLU A 99 12.26 -14.93 4.59
C GLU A 99 11.25 -14.29 3.63
N ALA A 100 10.49 -13.29 4.10
CA ALA A 100 9.54 -12.55 3.29
C ALA A 100 10.26 -11.77 2.17
N GLU A 101 11.37 -11.10 2.48
CA GLU A 101 12.16 -10.38 1.47
C GLU A 101 12.74 -11.34 0.42
N LYS A 102 13.25 -12.49 0.87
CA LYS A 102 13.77 -13.52 -0.06
C LYS A 102 12.68 -14.03 -0.98
N ALA A 103 11.50 -14.32 -0.44
CA ALA A 103 10.35 -14.75 -1.25
C ALA A 103 9.97 -13.72 -2.29
N LEU A 104 10.02 -12.44 -1.93
CA LEU A 104 9.72 -11.34 -2.83
C LEU A 104 10.77 -11.22 -3.95
N ASP A 105 12.06 -11.34 -3.61
CA ASP A 105 13.14 -11.33 -4.60
C ASP A 105 13.05 -12.53 -5.55
N ASP A 106 12.77 -13.73 -5.03
CA ASP A 106 12.57 -14.93 -5.85
C ASP A 106 11.36 -14.77 -6.80
N PHE A 107 10.30 -14.15 -6.32
CA PHE A 107 9.11 -13.85 -7.14
C PHE A 107 9.45 -12.89 -8.29
N VAL A 108 10.19 -11.82 -8.00
CA VAL A 108 10.64 -10.86 -9.04
C VAL A 108 11.50 -11.56 -10.08
N GLU A 109 12.43 -12.40 -9.66
CA GLU A 109 13.32 -13.16 -10.56
C GLU A 109 12.53 -14.11 -11.47
N LYS A 110 11.59 -14.85 -10.91
CA LYS A 110 10.77 -15.83 -11.65
C LYS A 110 9.80 -15.17 -12.64
N THR A 111 9.24 -14.03 -12.29
CA THR A 111 8.22 -13.34 -13.10
C THR A 111 8.81 -12.34 -14.08
N LEU A 112 10.11 -12.05 -13.99
CA LEU A 112 10.81 -11.04 -14.79
C LEU A 112 10.19 -9.64 -14.65
N LEU A 113 9.57 -9.37 -13.50
CA LEU A 113 9.06 -8.04 -13.17
C LEU A 113 10.21 -7.07 -12.92
N PRO A 114 9.99 -5.77 -13.09
CA PRO A 114 10.96 -4.75 -12.70
C PRO A 114 11.34 -4.86 -11.22
N PRO A 115 12.46 -4.25 -10.79
CA PRO A 115 12.82 -4.22 -9.39
C PRO A 115 11.69 -3.70 -8.50
N VAL A 116 11.46 -4.38 -7.38
CA VAL A 116 10.40 -4.03 -6.44
C VAL A 116 10.87 -2.96 -5.47
N ILE A 117 9.97 -2.02 -5.12
CA ILE A 117 10.17 -1.10 -4.00
C ILE A 117 9.66 -1.80 -2.75
N LYS A 118 10.53 -2.00 -1.75
CA LYS A 118 10.20 -2.68 -0.50
C LYS A 118 9.97 -1.67 0.62
N LEU A 119 8.97 -1.96 1.45
CA LEU A 119 8.68 -1.19 2.66
C LEU A 119 8.49 -2.14 3.84
N ASP A 120 9.20 -1.89 4.93
CA ASP A 120 8.94 -2.55 6.21
C ASP A 120 7.73 -1.86 6.86
N SER A 121 6.61 -2.59 6.96
CA SER A 121 5.37 -2.07 7.53
C SER A 121 5.30 -2.20 9.06
N GLY A 122 6.34 -2.78 9.68
CA GLY A 122 6.32 -3.14 11.09
C GLY A 122 5.84 -4.58 11.30
N ASN A 123 4.75 -4.97 10.66
CA ASN A 123 4.16 -6.30 10.77
C ASN A 123 4.49 -7.22 9.58
N GLY A 124 5.21 -6.72 8.60
CA GLY A 124 5.54 -7.47 7.40
C GLY A 124 6.32 -6.64 6.41
N ILE A 125 6.40 -7.15 5.19
CA ILE A 125 7.08 -6.50 4.08
C ILE A 125 6.06 -6.21 2.98
N HIS A 126 5.97 -4.96 2.57
CA HIS A 126 5.20 -4.55 1.39
C HIS A 126 6.11 -4.47 0.18
N GLY A 127 5.63 -4.91 -0.97
CA GLY A 127 6.30 -4.73 -2.25
C GLY A 127 5.43 -3.90 -3.19
N TYR A 128 6.04 -2.95 -3.88
CA TYR A 128 5.34 -2.04 -4.81
C TYR A 128 6.03 -2.01 -6.17
N TRP A 129 5.22 -2.03 -7.23
CA TRP A 129 5.67 -1.84 -8.61
C TRP A 129 4.91 -0.66 -9.22
N PRO A 130 5.50 0.56 -9.20
CA PRO A 130 4.89 1.70 -9.88
C PRO A 130 4.78 1.45 -11.38
N LEU A 131 3.63 1.78 -11.94
CA LEU A 131 3.41 1.75 -13.37
C LEU A 131 3.96 3.03 -14.01
N GLN A 132 4.25 2.98 -15.30
CA GLN A 132 4.72 4.17 -16.03
C GLN A 132 3.65 5.25 -16.12
N GLU A 133 2.38 4.84 -16.17
CA GLU A 133 1.24 5.74 -16.28
C GLU A 133 0.28 5.54 -15.13
N GLU A 134 -0.39 6.61 -14.76
CA GLU A 134 -1.51 6.58 -13.82
C GLU A 134 -2.75 6.09 -14.57
N LEU A 135 -3.42 5.10 -14.00
CA LEU A 135 -4.57 4.47 -14.61
C LEU A 135 -5.83 4.77 -13.81
N THR A 136 -6.96 4.89 -14.50
CA THR A 136 -8.25 4.82 -13.83
C THR A 136 -8.39 3.44 -13.18
N ILE A 137 -9.28 3.32 -12.21
CA ILE A 137 -9.50 2.02 -11.55
C ILE A 137 -9.89 0.96 -12.57
N LYS A 138 -10.74 1.30 -13.52
CA LYS A 138 -11.19 0.39 -14.58
C LYS A 138 -10.05 -0.09 -15.48
N GLU A 139 -9.11 0.80 -15.81
CA GLU A 139 -7.92 0.47 -16.60
C GLU A 139 -6.91 -0.36 -15.79
N TRP A 140 -6.82 -0.09 -14.48
CA TRP A 140 -5.89 -0.76 -13.57
C TRP A 140 -6.31 -2.21 -13.26
N GLU A 141 -7.59 -2.47 -13.11
CA GLU A 141 -8.12 -3.79 -12.71
C GLU A 141 -7.59 -4.97 -13.54
N PRO A 142 -7.53 -4.90 -14.88
CA PRO A 142 -7.00 -6.03 -15.68
C PRO A 142 -5.53 -6.33 -15.38
N TYR A 143 -4.72 -5.31 -15.12
CA TYR A 143 -3.31 -5.50 -14.74
C TYR A 143 -3.19 -6.14 -13.36
N ALA A 144 -4.00 -5.70 -12.42
CA ALA A 144 -4.04 -6.25 -11.08
C ALA A 144 -4.46 -7.72 -11.08
N GLU A 145 -5.46 -8.09 -11.88
CA GLU A 145 -5.93 -9.45 -12.03
C GLU A 145 -4.82 -10.37 -12.56
N LYS A 146 -4.12 -9.96 -13.61
CA LYS A 146 -2.97 -10.71 -14.14
C LYS A 146 -1.86 -10.84 -13.10
N PHE A 147 -1.58 -9.78 -12.38
CA PHE A 147 -0.58 -9.76 -11.31
C PHE A 147 -0.94 -10.76 -10.20
N PHE A 148 -2.19 -10.79 -9.74
CA PHE A 148 -2.66 -11.76 -8.75
C PHE A 148 -2.48 -13.20 -9.22
N ASN A 149 -2.69 -13.48 -10.50
CA ASN A 149 -2.47 -14.81 -11.05
C ASN A 149 -1.01 -15.25 -10.96
N PHE A 150 -0.07 -14.33 -11.06
CA PHE A 150 1.35 -14.64 -10.83
C PHE A 150 1.66 -14.91 -9.35
N CYS A 151 0.93 -14.28 -8.44
CA CYS A 151 1.13 -14.47 -7.00
C CYS A 151 0.62 -15.83 -6.49
N LEU A 152 -0.28 -16.46 -7.21
CA LEU A 152 -0.80 -17.79 -6.88
C LEU A 152 0.11 -18.88 -7.43
#